data_a0d246a5ae4d768dbce78c337eb238e3
#
_entry.id   a0d246a5ae4d768dbce78c337eb238e3
#
_cell.length_a   1.000
_cell.length_b   1.000
_cell.length_c   1.000
_cell.angle_alpha   90.00
_cell.angle_beta   90.00
_cell.angle_gamma   90.00
#
_symmetry.space_group_name_H-M   'P 1'
#
loop_
_entity.id
_entity.type
_entity.pdbx_description
1 polymer ?
#
loop_
_entity_poly.entity_id
_entity_poly.type
_entity_poly.pdbx_seq_one_letter_code
_entity_poly.pdbx_strand_id
1 'polypeptide(L)'
;ALRFIKKLADRGAAATVLGNHDLTLIAGARGLKEIKEKDRTQDVIDAVDGDDLIDWLRKQPLCLFPNEQTILTHAGVPCIWDAQKTAALAKEVEAVLAHDDLSVLDAFLAEMYGSKPDLWTDDLTGNERLRCITNYLTRMRLTNAEGALEFSFKDTLDAPMPEGYLPWFEFPSKAAQTHQIFFGHWAALEGRTISEHIQNVDGGCVWGKNLIAYRLEDQQAFSVSNPVM
;
A
#
# COMPACT_ATOMS: atom_id res chain seq x y z
N ALA A 1 9.79 14.36 4.32
CA ALA A 1 9.90 12.90 4.42
C ALA A 1 10.47 12.32 3.11
N LEU A 2 9.88 12.58 1.91
CA LEU A 2 10.22 11.93 0.64
C LEU A 2 11.71 12.08 0.26
N ARG A 3 12.26 13.30 0.30
CA ARG A 3 13.71 13.53 0.04
C ARG A 3 14.62 12.75 0.99
N PHE A 4 14.21 12.59 2.24
CA PHE A 4 15.00 11.83 3.22
C PHE A 4 15.04 10.34 2.88
N ILE A 5 13.89 9.75 2.56
CA ILE A 5 13.81 8.33 2.18
C ILE A 5 14.56 8.09 0.86
N LYS A 6 14.34 8.97 -0.15
CA LYS A 6 15.08 8.88 -1.43
C LYS A 6 16.60 8.90 -1.20
N LYS A 7 17.11 9.83 -0.37
CA LYS A 7 18.53 9.91 -0.04
C LYS A 7 19.08 8.64 0.61
N LEU A 8 18.29 7.95 1.43
CA LEU A 8 18.68 6.66 2.01
C LEU A 8 18.61 5.55 0.97
N ALA A 9 17.58 5.54 0.14
CA ALA A 9 17.43 4.55 -0.92
C ALA A 9 18.57 4.63 -1.97
N ASP A 10 18.98 5.84 -2.36
CA ASP A 10 20.12 6.08 -3.26
C ASP A 10 21.45 5.54 -2.71
N ARG A 11 21.52 5.27 -1.40
CA ARG A 11 22.67 4.66 -0.71
C ARG A 11 22.49 3.17 -0.45
N GLY A 12 21.37 2.58 -0.87
CA GLY A 12 21.02 1.21 -0.54
C GLY A 12 20.67 0.96 0.93
N ALA A 13 20.39 2.02 1.71
CA ALA A 13 20.10 1.95 3.15
C ALA A 13 18.61 1.99 3.48
N ALA A 14 17.74 2.14 2.50
CA ALA A 14 16.29 2.09 2.65
C ALA A 14 15.63 1.60 1.37
N ALA A 15 14.41 1.08 1.53
CA ALA A 15 13.46 0.83 0.45
C ALA A 15 12.07 1.24 0.95
N THR A 16 11.12 1.44 0.04
CA THR A 16 9.75 1.81 0.37
C THR A 16 8.78 1.08 -0.54
N VAL A 17 7.55 0.91 -0.10
CA VAL A 17 6.45 0.43 -0.94
C VAL A 17 5.48 1.57 -1.23
N LEU A 18 4.87 1.55 -2.41
CA LEU A 18 3.86 2.52 -2.79
C LEU A 18 2.53 2.25 -2.07
N GLY A 19 1.95 3.32 -1.55
CA GLY A 19 0.59 3.33 -1.02
C GLY A 19 -0.39 4.09 -1.92
N ASN A 20 -1.66 4.05 -1.56
CA ASN A 20 -2.71 4.75 -2.30
C ASN A 20 -2.52 6.28 -2.36
N HIS A 21 -1.89 6.89 -1.36
CA HIS A 21 -1.57 8.32 -1.37
C HIS A 21 -0.39 8.64 -2.29
N ASP A 22 0.60 7.75 -2.39
CA ASP A 22 1.71 7.90 -3.34
C ASP A 22 1.21 7.83 -4.79
N LEU A 23 0.32 6.87 -5.09
CA LEU A 23 -0.32 6.77 -6.39
C LEU A 23 -1.18 8.01 -6.71
N THR A 24 -1.86 8.57 -5.72
CA THR A 24 -2.62 9.82 -5.87
C THR A 24 -1.69 10.99 -6.15
N LEU A 25 -0.55 11.08 -5.47
CA LEU A 25 0.46 12.11 -5.74
C LEU A 25 1.03 12.00 -7.15
N ILE A 26 1.38 10.80 -7.60
CA ILE A 26 1.88 10.56 -8.97
C ILE A 26 0.81 10.99 -10.00
N ALA A 27 -0.45 10.58 -9.83
CA ALA A 27 -1.53 10.95 -10.73
C ALA A 27 -1.82 12.46 -10.72
N GLY A 28 -1.69 13.11 -9.55
CA GLY A 28 -1.82 14.57 -9.42
C GLY A 28 -0.71 15.32 -10.15
N ALA A 29 0.55 14.89 -9.99
CA ALA A 29 1.70 15.45 -10.69
C ALA A 29 1.58 15.30 -12.23
N ARG A 30 0.89 14.24 -12.70
CA ARG A 30 0.55 14.04 -14.12
C ARG A 30 -0.69 14.83 -14.58
N GLY A 31 -1.34 15.59 -13.68
CA GLY A 31 -2.57 16.34 -14.01
C GLY A 31 -3.82 15.46 -14.20
N LEU A 32 -3.77 14.20 -13.85
CA LEU A 32 -4.85 13.23 -14.03
C LEU A 32 -5.77 13.12 -12.80
N LYS A 33 -5.36 13.74 -11.70
CA LYS A 33 -6.10 13.75 -10.44
C LYS A 33 -5.97 15.11 -9.77
N GLU A 34 -7.08 15.66 -9.28
CA GLU A 34 -7.04 16.83 -8.42
C GLU A 34 -6.46 16.46 -7.05
N ILE A 35 -5.43 17.20 -6.62
CA ILE A 35 -4.87 17.12 -5.29
C ILE A 35 -5.72 17.97 -4.35
N LYS A 36 -6.25 17.36 -3.32
CA LYS A 36 -7.05 18.05 -2.31
C LYS A 36 -6.13 18.59 -1.21
N GLU A 37 -6.47 19.72 -0.65
CA GLU A 37 -5.73 20.36 0.45
C GLU A 37 -5.42 19.37 1.61
N LYS A 38 -6.40 18.51 1.94
CA LYS A 38 -6.24 17.48 2.97
C LYS A 38 -5.15 16.44 2.67
N ASP A 39 -4.77 16.26 1.40
CA ASP A 39 -3.75 15.29 0.99
C ASP A 39 -2.34 15.79 1.35
N ARG A 40 -2.17 17.12 1.53
CA ARG A 40 -0.93 17.79 1.95
C ARG A 40 0.28 17.41 1.10
N THR A 41 0.08 17.20 -0.19
CA THR A 41 1.12 16.74 -1.13
C THR A 41 1.44 17.76 -2.22
N GLN A 42 0.71 18.87 -2.30
CA GLN A 42 0.95 19.92 -3.30
C GLN A 42 2.37 20.46 -3.23
N ASP A 43 2.92 20.64 -2.02
CA ASP A 43 4.29 21.11 -1.81
C ASP A 43 5.36 20.22 -2.48
N VAL A 44 5.05 18.95 -2.71
CA VAL A 44 5.97 18.03 -3.43
C VAL A 44 5.94 18.33 -4.92
N ILE A 45 4.75 18.57 -5.48
CA ILE A 45 4.57 18.89 -6.90
C ILE A 45 5.22 20.23 -7.23
N ASP A 46 5.04 21.23 -6.36
CA ASP A 46 5.55 22.60 -6.55
C ASP A 46 7.05 22.74 -6.20
N ALA A 47 7.67 21.69 -5.67
CA ALA A 47 9.07 21.72 -5.31
C ALA A 47 9.98 21.81 -6.53
N VAL A 48 11.14 22.50 -6.41
CA VAL A 48 12.14 22.62 -7.48
C VAL A 48 12.64 21.27 -8.01
N ASP A 49 12.68 20.26 -7.12
CA ASP A 49 13.04 18.86 -7.42
C ASP A 49 11.81 17.95 -7.50
N GLY A 50 10.61 18.51 -7.67
CA GLY A 50 9.36 17.77 -7.66
C GLY A 50 9.31 16.68 -8.72
N ASP A 51 9.68 16.99 -9.97
CA ASP A 51 9.71 16.02 -11.07
C ASP A 51 10.65 14.85 -10.78
N ASP A 52 11.85 15.10 -10.23
CA ASP A 52 12.81 14.06 -9.85
C ASP A 52 12.28 13.18 -8.71
N LEU A 53 11.55 13.78 -7.75
CA LEU A 53 10.96 13.07 -6.65
C LEU A 53 9.81 12.16 -7.11
N ILE A 54 8.97 12.66 -8.02
CA ILE A 54 7.85 11.91 -8.59
C ILE A 54 8.36 10.78 -9.50
N ASP A 55 9.36 11.04 -10.35
CA ASP A 55 9.96 10.02 -11.20
C ASP A 55 10.65 8.92 -10.39
N TRP A 56 11.29 9.26 -9.29
CA TRP A 56 11.83 8.28 -8.35
C TRP A 56 10.70 7.49 -7.66
N LEU A 57 9.65 8.17 -7.19
CA LEU A 57 8.55 7.57 -6.44
C LEU A 57 7.79 6.55 -7.29
N ARG A 58 7.43 6.88 -8.53
CA ARG A 58 6.69 5.98 -9.42
C ARG A 58 7.40 4.66 -9.74
N LYS A 59 8.72 4.60 -9.54
CA LYS A 59 9.55 3.41 -9.74
C LYS A 59 9.71 2.56 -8.48
N GLN A 60 9.07 2.95 -7.36
CA GLN A 60 9.12 2.16 -6.15
C GLN A 60 8.15 0.97 -6.23
N PRO A 61 8.47 -0.15 -5.55
CA PRO A 61 7.64 -1.35 -5.60
C PRO A 61 6.32 -1.21 -4.82
N LEU A 62 5.36 -2.07 -5.14
CA LEU A 62 4.13 -2.29 -4.36
C LEU A 62 4.30 -3.36 -3.28
N CYS A 63 5.27 -4.24 -3.47
CA CYS A 63 5.56 -5.34 -2.57
C CYS A 63 7.07 -5.53 -2.43
N LEU A 64 7.55 -5.63 -1.20
CA LEU A 64 8.95 -5.90 -0.88
C LEU A 64 9.10 -7.20 -0.09
N PHE A 65 10.23 -7.86 -0.31
CA PHE A 65 10.67 -9.01 0.45
C PHE A 65 12.02 -8.66 1.10
N PRO A 66 12.01 -8.09 2.32
CA PRO A 66 13.25 -7.72 3.02
C PRO A 66 14.15 -8.91 3.30
N ASN A 67 13.58 -10.10 3.43
CA ASN A 67 14.24 -11.39 3.53
C ASN A 67 13.31 -12.50 2.98
N GLU A 68 13.76 -13.76 3.01
CA GLU A 68 13.03 -14.93 2.47
C GLU A 68 11.71 -15.25 3.20
N GLN A 69 11.47 -14.65 4.36
CA GLN A 69 10.31 -14.96 5.23
C GLN A 69 9.43 -13.74 5.52
N THR A 70 9.70 -12.60 4.89
CA THR A 70 8.99 -11.36 5.20
C THR A 70 8.44 -10.72 3.94
N ILE A 71 7.15 -10.35 3.99
CA ILE A 71 6.48 -9.54 2.97
C ILE A 71 6.12 -8.18 3.56
N LEU A 72 6.42 -7.12 2.85
CA LEU A 72 5.98 -5.76 3.15
C LEU A 72 5.13 -5.23 1.99
N THR A 73 3.89 -4.85 2.29
CA THR A 73 2.97 -4.18 1.35
C THR A 73 2.29 -3.01 2.06
N HIS A 74 1.68 -2.10 1.30
CA HIS A 74 0.99 -0.97 1.94
C HIS A 74 -0.29 -1.39 2.68
N ALA A 75 -1.15 -2.26 2.09
CA ALA A 75 -2.46 -2.61 2.67
C ALA A 75 -2.65 -4.09 3.03
N GLY A 76 -1.61 -4.92 2.88
CA GLY A 76 -1.68 -6.35 3.18
C GLY A 76 -1.68 -7.23 1.93
N VAL A 77 -1.90 -8.54 2.15
CA VAL A 77 -1.96 -9.57 1.10
C VAL A 77 -3.29 -10.32 1.24
N PRO A 78 -4.14 -10.38 0.20
CA PRO A 78 -5.43 -11.05 0.31
C PRO A 78 -5.26 -12.57 0.57
N CYS A 79 -6.19 -13.17 1.28
CA CYS A 79 -6.15 -14.59 1.64
C CYS A 79 -6.03 -15.55 0.44
N ILE A 80 -6.50 -15.12 -0.73
CA ILE A 80 -6.52 -15.88 -1.99
C ILE A 80 -5.16 -15.95 -2.70
N TRP A 81 -4.17 -15.10 -2.31
CA TRP A 81 -2.84 -15.08 -2.91
C TRP A 81 -1.78 -15.65 -1.95
N ASP A 82 -0.87 -16.44 -2.50
CA ASP A 82 0.39 -16.77 -1.83
C ASP A 82 1.47 -15.69 -2.10
N ALA A 83 2.63 -15.85 -1.50
CA ALA A 83 3.74 -14.90 -1.62
C ALA A 83 4.23 -14.77 -3.07
N GLN A 84 4.34 -15.87 -3.80
CA GLN A 84 4.81 -15.88 -5.18
C GLN A 84 3.83 -15.17 -6.12
N LYS A 85 2.53 -15.46 -5.98
CA LYS A 85 1.48 -14.78 -6.75
C LYS A 85 1.45 -13.29 -6.43
N THR A 86 1.56 -12.91 -5.16
CA THR A 86 1.63 -11.51 -4.72
C THR A 86 2.78 -10.78 -5.39
N ALA A 87 3.99 -11.35 -5.39
CA ALA A 87 5.15 -10.77 -6.04
C ALA A 87 4.97 -10.62 -7.55
N ALA A 88 4.45 -11.66 -8.21
CA ALA A 88 4.23 -11.65 -9.66
C ALA A 88 3.21 -10.58 -10.07
N LEU A 89 2.09 -10.48 -9.36
CA LEU A 89 1.05 -9.50 -9.64
C LEU A 89 1.49 -8.06 -9.34
N ALA A 90 2.23 -7.84 -8.25
CA ALA A 90 2.83 -6.52 -7.97
C ALA A 90 3.70 -6.04 -9.13
N LYS A 91 4.52 -6.93 -9.73
CA LYS A 91 5.38 -6.62 -10.87
C LYS A 91 4.63 -6.17 -12.12
N GLU A 92 3.42 -6.63 -12.33
CA GLU A 92 2.60 -6.18 -13.48
C GLU A 92 2.28 -4.67 -13.36
N VAL A 93 1.87 -4.21 -12.19
CA VAL A 93 1.57 -2.80 -11.95
C VAL A 93 2.85 -1.96 -11.88
N GLU A 94 3.91 -2.47 -11.23
CA GLU A 94 5.20 -1.81 -11.14
C GLU A 94 5.81 -1.55 -12.53
N ALA A 95 5.67 -2.50 -13.46
CA ALA A 95 6.16 -2.34 -14.83
C ALA A 95 5.46 -1.18 -15.57
N VAL A 96 4.17 -0.98 -15.34
CA VAL A 96 3.41 0.14 -15.93
C VAL A 96 3.77 1.46 -15.26
N LEU A 97 3.91 1.48 -13.94
CA LEU A 97 4.30 2.68 -13.19
C LEU A 97 5.71 3.14 -13.56
N ALA A 98 6.64 2.22 -13.77
CA ALA A 98 8.04 2.50 -14.12
C ALA A 98 8.26 2.70 -15.63
N HIS A 99 7.24 2.56 -16.47
CA HIS A 99 7.37 2.60 -17.93
C HIS A 99 7.99 3.91 -18.41
N ASP A 100 8.91 3.83 -19.40
CA ASP A 100 9.60 5.01 -19.94
C ASP A 100 8.67 5.88 -20.79
N ASP A 101 7.74 5.27 -21.53
CA ASP A 101 6.69 6.00 -22.23
C ASP A 101 5.60 6.38 -21.23
N LEU A 102 5.55 7.67 -20.91
CA LEU A 102 4.60 8.22 -19.96
C LEU A 102 3.14 8.13 -20.41
N SER A 103 2.87 7.90 -21.69
CA SER A 103 1.49 7.68 -22.16
C SER A 103 0.92 6.35 -21.65
N VAL A 104 1.76 5.33 -21.45
CA VAL A 104 1.38 4.06 -20.84
C VAL A 104 1.04 4.25 -19.36
N LEU A 105 1.87 5.00 -18.64
CA LEU A 105 1.62 5.39 -17.25
C LEU A 105 0.31 6.18 -17.14
N ASP A 106 0.11 7.21 -17.96
CA ASP A 106 -1.07 8.08 -17.91
C ASP A 106 -2.35 7.30 -18.21
N ALA A 107 -2.34 6.39 -19.17
CA ALA A 107 -3.48 5.53 -19.48
C ALA A 107 -3.89 4.65 -18.28
N PHE A 108 -2.93 4.11 -17.55
CA PHE A 108 -3.21 3.36 -16.32
C PHE A 108 -3.71 4.28 -15.20
N LEU A 109 -3.01 5.38 -14.92
CA LEU A 109 -3.36 6.31 -13.83
C LEU A 109 -4.76 6.90 -14.00
N ALA A 110 -5.18 7.19 -15.23
CA ALA A 110 -6.53 7.67 -15.52
C ALA A 110 -7.63 6.67 -15.14
N GLU A 111 -7.34 5.37 -15.23
CA GLU A 111 -8.29 4.29 -14.98
C GLU A 111 -8.05 3.52 -13.68
N MET A 112 -6.97 3.79 -12.93
CA MET A 112 -6.66 3.01 -11.73
C MET A 112 -7.64 3.24 -10.59
N TYR A 113 -8.41 4.34 -10.62
CA TYR A 113 -9.41 4.64 -9.61
C TYR A 113 -10.70 3.87 -9.86
N GLY A 114 -11.32 3.44 -8.79
CA GLY A 114 -12.58 2.71 -8.83
C GLY A 114 -12.60 1.56 -7.82
N SER A 115 -13.78 0.98 -7.63
CA SER A 115 -14.03 -0.14 -6.72
C SER A 115 -14.42 -1.42 -7.45
N LYS A 116 -14.36 -1.42 -8.78
CA LYS A 116 -14.62 -2.61 -9.59
C LYS A 116 -13.46 -2.82 -10.58
N PRO A 117 -13.07 -4.08 -10.83
CA PRO A 117 -13.53 -5.28 -10.14
C PRO A 117 -13.09 -5.28 -8.66
N ASP A 118 -13.97 -5.80 -7.80
CA ASP A 118 -13.73 -5.95 -6.37
C ASP A 118 -13.31 -7.38 -5.99
N LEU A 119 -13.39 -8.30 -6.92
CA LEU A 119 -12.95 -9.68 -6.77
C LEU A 119 -11.90 -10.02 -7.83
N TRP A 120 -10.81 -10.64 -7.38
CA TRP A 120 -9.78 -11.17 -8.26
C TRP A 120 -10.24 -12.43 -8.97
N THR A 121 -10.05 -12.46 -10.29
CA THR A 121 -10.04 -13.70 -11.09
C THR A 121 -8.83 -13.68 -12.02
N ASP A 122 -8.32 -14.85 -12.36
CA ASP A 122 -7.14 -14.94 -13.24
C ASP A 122 -7.45 -14.50 -14.70
N ASP A 123 -8.72 -14.40 -15.06
CA ASP A 123 -9.20 -13.96 -16.38
C ASP A 123 -9.21 -12.43 -16.55
N LEU A 124 -8.99 -11.66 -15.49
CA LEU A 124 -8.89 -10.20 -15.56
C LEU A 124 -7.75 -9.79 -16.48
N THR A 125 -7.99 -8.79 -17.33
CA THR A 125 -7.01 -8.27 -18.29
C THR A 125 -6.96 -6.74 -18.28
N GLY A 126 -5.92 -6.15 -18.90
CA GLY A 126 -5.79 -4.70 -19.07
C GLY A 126 -5.88 -3.90 -17.76
N ASN A 127 -6.46 -2.71 -17.84
CA ASN A 127 -6.54 -1.80 -16.69
C ASN A 127 -7.44 -2.32 -15.56
N GLU A 128 -8.43 -3.17 -15.83
CA GLU A 128 -9.24 -3.79 -14.77
C GLU A 128 -8.39 -4.74 -13.90
N ARG A 129 -7.52 -5.54 -14.54
CA ARG A 129 -6.56 -6.39 -13.84
C ARG A 129 -5.61 -5.57 -12.97
N LEU A 130 -4.97 -4.56 -13.54
CA LEU A 130 -4.02 -3.69 -12.84
C LEU A 130 -4.69 -2.94 -11.70
N ARG A 131 -5.91 -2.43 -11.89
CA ARG A 131 -6.71 -1.77 -10.85
C ARG A 131 -7.04 -2.72 -9.70
N CYS A 132 -7.43 -3.95 -10.01
CA CYS A 132 -7.75 -4.95 -9.00
C CYS A 132 -6.52 -5.27 -8.13
N ILE A 133 -5.36 -5.50 -8.74
CA ILE A 133 -4.08 -5.71 -8.03
C ILE A 133 -3.76 -4.51 -7.15
N THR A 134 -3.82 -3.30 -7.71
CA THR A 134 -3.56 -2.05 -7.00
C THR A 134 -4.47 -1.90 -5.78
N ASN A 135 -5.76 -2.19 -5.94
CA ASN A 135 -6.74 -2.10 -4.86
C ASN A 135 -6.43 -3.06 -3.70
N TYR A 136 -6.05 -4.30 -4.00
CA TYR A 136 -5.65 -5.24 -2.95
C TYR A 136 -4.41 -4.75 -2.20
N LEU A 137 -3.35 -4.38 -2.90
CA LEU A 137 -2.06 -4.06 -2.28
C LEU A 137 -2.04 -2.68 -1.60
N THR A 138 -2.95 -1.76 -1.98
CA THR A 138 -2.89 -0.36 -1.50
C THR A 138 -4.16 0.15 -0.81
N ARG A 139 -5.29 -0.55 -0.87
CA ARG A 139 -6.58 -0.04 -0.36
C ARG A 139 -7.38 -1.05 0.47
N MET A 140 -6.95 -2.30 0.53
CA MET A 140 -7.68 -3.38 1.21
C MET A 140 -7.82 -3.12 2.72
N ARG A 141 -9.02 -3.38 3.26
CA ARG A 141 -9.32 -3.46 4.69
C ARG A 141 -10.18 -4.66 4.99
N LEU A 142 -11.37 -4.69 4.44
CA LEU A 142 -12.30 -5.82 4.57
C LEU A 142 -12.37 -6.61 3.28
N THR A 143 -12.51 -7.93 3.43
CA THR A 143 -12.86 -8.84 2.34
C THR A 143 -13.98 -9.76 2.80
N ASN A 144 -14.63 -10.45 1.87
CA ASN A 144 -15.43 -11.63 2.20
C ASN A 144 -14.58 -12.91 2.08
N ALA A 145 -15.18 -14.07 2.30
CA ALA A 145 -14.47 -15.36 2.27
C ALA A 145 -13.89 -15.71 0.89
N GLU A 146 -14.50 -15.23 -0.18
CA GLU A 146 -14.02 -15.38 -1.56
C GLU A 146 -12.92 -14.41 -1.92
N GLY A 147 -12.65 -13.41 -1.04
CA GLY A 147 -11.66 -12.38 -1.23
C GLY A 147 -12.19 -11.10 -1.87
N ALA A 148 -13.50 -10.94 -2.09
CA ALA A 148 -14.05 -9.70 -2.64
C ALA A 148 -13.83 -8.52 -1.68
N LEU A 149 -13.40 -7.37 -2.23
CA LEU A 149 -13.04 -6.17 -1.49
C LEU A 149 -14.27 -5.34 -1.10
N GLU A 150 -14.24 -4.79 0.10
CA GLU A 150 -15.15 -3.75 0.58
C GLU A 150 -14.38 -2.44 0.79
N PHE A 151 -14.87 -1.31 0.26
CA PHE A 151 -14.12 -0.06 0.22
C PHE A 151 -14.69 1.07 1.09
N SER A 152 -15.91 0.93 1.60
CA SER A 152 -16.56 1.99 2.38
C SER A 152 -16.09 2.02 3.83
N PHE A 153 -15.73 0.85 4.40
CA PHE A 153 -15.32 0.72 5.79
C PHE A 153 -13.95 1.32 6.05
N LYS A 154 -13.85 2.19 7.08
CA LYS A 154 -12.62 2.89 7.47
C LYS A 154 -12.44 2.99 8.98
N ASP A 155 -13.41 2.48 9.72
CA ASP A 155 -13.47 2.56 11.18
C ASP A 155 -12.56 1.55 11.89
N THR A 156 -12.67 1.51 13.20
CA THR A 156 -12.01 0.54 14.09
C THR A 156 -12.67 -0.82 14.00
N LEU A 157 -12.00 -1.86 14.54
CA LEU A 157 -12.51 -3.23 14.55
C LEU A 157 -13.81 -3.41 15.36
N ASP A 158 -14.09 -2.48 16.30
CA ASP A 158 -15.27 -2.53 17.14
C ASP A 158 -16.52 -1.94 16.47
N ALA A 159 -16.35 -1.27 15.32
CA ALA A 159 -17.47 -0.71 14.56
C ALA A 159 -18.22 -1.81 13.80
N PRO A 160 -19.56 -1.66 13.59
CA PRO A 160 -20.34 -2.63 12.83
C PRO A 160 -19.83 -2.70 11.39
N MET A 161 -19.48 -3.90 10.95
CA MET A 161 -18.98 -4.16 9.59
C MET A 161 -20.15 -4.52 8.66
N PRO A 162 -20.00 -4.27 7.34
CA PRO A 162 -20.95 -4.76 6.35
C PRO A 162 -21.12 -6.27 6.43
N GLU A 163 -22.35 -6.74 6.24
CA GLU A 163 -22.70 -8.17 6.33
C GLU A 163 -21.86 -9.00 5.34
N GLY A 164 -21.27 -10.08 5.82
CA GLY A 164 -20.44 -11.01 5.05
C GLY A 164 -18.98 -10.55 4.85
N TYR A 165 -18.59 -9.37 5.40
CA TYR A 165 -17.22 -8.86 5.30
C TYR A 165 -16.54 -8.82 6.67
N LEU A 166 -15.27 -9.19 6.68
CA LEU A 166 -14.39 -9.16 7.86
C LEU A 166 -13.04 -8.52 7.47
N PRO A 167 -12.22 -8.11 8.45
CA PRO A 167 -10.83 -7.75 8.19
C PRO A 167 -10.13 -8.83 7.36
N TRP A 168 -9.39 -8.43 6.35
CA TRP A 168 -8.74 -9.36 5.41
C TRP A 168 -7.90 -10.43 6.12
N PHE A 169 -7.36 -10.11 7.28
CA PHE A 169 -6.50 -10.97 8.08
C PHE A 169 -7.26 -11.97 8.98
N GLU A 170 -8.59 -11.91 9.04
CA GLU A 170 -9.42 -12.90 9.73
C GLU A 170 -9.61 -14.18 8.90
N PHE A 171 -9.29 -14.12 7.61
CA PHE A 171 -9.35 -15.29 6.73
C PHE A 171 -8.01 -16.01 6.68
N PRO A 172 -7.99 -17.36 6.57
CA PRO A 172 -6.75 -18.13 6.43
C PRO A 172 -5.92 -17.64 5.23
N SER A 173 -4.78 -16.99 5.50
CA SER A 173 -3.91 -16.42 4.46
C SER A 173 -2.91 -17.45 3.96
N LYS A 174 -2.88 -17.70 2.64
CA LYS A 174 -1.88 -18.57 2.01
C LYS A 174 -0.46 -18.01 2.17
N ALA A 175 -0.30 -16.69 2.05
CA ALA A 175 1.01 -16.04 2.22
C ALA A 175 1.50 -16.12 3.67
N ALA A 176 0.62 -15.95 4.67
CA ALA A 176 0.99 -16.01 6.08
C ALA A 176 1.36 -17.41 6.58
N GLN A 177 1.10 -18.47 5.81
CA GLN A 177 1.58 -19.82 6.12
C GLN A 177 3.09 -19.96 6.00
N THR A 178 3.74 -19.10 5.22
CA THR A 178 5.18 -19.19 4.91
C THR A 178 5.94 -17.91 5.20
N HIS A 179 5.24 -16.78 5.35
CA HIS A 179 5.86 -15.47 5.52
C HIS A 179 5.18 -14.68 6.63
N GLN A 180 5.96 -13.81 7.25
CA GLN A 180 5.44 -12.74 8.10
C GLN A 180 5.06 -11.55 7.21
N ILE A 181 3.85 -11.03 7.36
CA ILE A 181 3.29 -9.93 6.55
C ILE A 181 3.26 -8.66 7.37
N PHE A 182 3.93 -7.62 6.89
CA PHE A 182 3.86 -6.26 7.43
C PHE A 182 3.02 -5.38 6.53
N PHE A 183 2.13 -4.60 7.13
CA PHE A 183 1.26 -3.68 6.39
C PHE A 183 0.95 -2.40 7.20
N GLY A 184 0.48 -1.37 6.50
CA GLY A 184 -0.02 -0.12 7.07
C GLY A 184 -1.44 0.18 6.59
N HIS A 185 -1.67 1.38 6.03
CA HIS A 185 -2.92 1.82 5.40
C HIS A 185 -4.13 1.96 6.35
N TRP A 186 -4.26 1.11 7.31
CA TRP A 186 -5.40 1.09 8.22
C TRP A 186 -5.02 1.70 9.58
N ALA A 187 -4.88 3.03 9.58
CA ALA A 187 -4.46 3.80 10.76
C ALA A 187 -5.35 3.60 12.00
N ALA A 188 -6.61 3.21 11.83
CA ALA A 188 -7.53 2.90 12.93
C ALA A 188 -7.12 1.64 13.73
N LEU A 189 -6.22 0.80 13.21
CA LEU A 189 -5.64 -0.34 13.93
C LEU A 189 -4.55 0.08 14.92
N GLU A 190 -4.00 1.30 14.79
CA GLU A 190 -3.01 1.90 15.71
C GLU A 190 -1.78 1.03 15.97
N GLY A 191 -1.32 0.29 14.95
CA GLY A 191 -0.16 -0.56 15.05
C GLY A 191 -0.39 -1.86 15.82
N ARG A 192 -1.64 -2.32 15.92
CA ARG A 192 -1.93 -3.61 16.58
C ARG A 192 -1.22 -4.75 15.90
N THR A 193 -0.58 -5.61 16.67
CA THR A 193 -0.19 -6.95 16.25
C THR A 193 -1.46 -7.78 16.08
N ILE A 194 -1.67 -8.32 14.88
CA ILE A 194 -2.85 -9.12 14.58
C ILE A 194 -2.62 -10.58 14.96
N SER A 195 -1.48 -11.10 14.55
CA SER A 195 -1.03 -12.46 14.87
C SER A 195 0.49 -12.53 14.81
N GLU A 196 1.06 -13.67 15.11
CA GLU A 196 2.51 -13.93 14.97
C GLU A 196 3.02 -13.65 13.53
N HIS A 197 2.16 -13.89 12.52
CA HIS A 197 2.52 -13.75 11.12
C HIS A 197 1.99 -12.48 10.43
N ILE A 198 1.19 -11.67 11.12
CA ILE A 198 0.56 -10.47 10.51
C ILE A 198 0.69 -9.30 11.47
N GLN A 199 1.44 -8.26 11.03
CA GLN A 199 1.80 -7.10 11.82
C GLN A 199 1.33 -5.82 11.14
N ASN A 200 0.47 -5.04 11.80
CA ASN A 200 0.19 -3.68 11.40
C ASN A 200 1.27 -2.74 11.96
N VAL A 201 1.86 -1.93 11.09
CA VAL A 201 2.90 -0.92 11.47
C VAL A 201 2.43 0.50 11.22
N ASP A 202 1.13 0.71 11.00
CA ASP A 202 0.53 2.04 10.88
C ASP A 202 0.00 2.52 12.25
N GLY A 203 0.77 3.35 12.91
CA GLY A 203 0.39 3.96 14.18
C GLY A 203 -0.44 5.23 14.04
N GLY A 204 -0.87 5.62 12.82
CA GLY A 204 -1.65 6.84 12.59
C GLY A 204 -0.86 8.13 12.75
N CYS A 205 0.45 8.12 12.53
CA CYS A 205 1.34 9.27 12.75
C CYS A 205 0.89 10.54 12.01
N VAL A 206 0.43 10.42 10.77
CA VAL A 206 -0.07 11.55 9.98
C VAL A 206 -1.33 12.19 10.58
N TRP A 207 -2.04 11.45 11.43
CA TRP A 207 -3.22 11.90 12.18
C TRP A 207 -2.90 12.34 13.61
N GLY A 208 -1.61 12.63 13.92
CA GLY A 208 -1.19 13.08 15.24
C GLY A 208 -0.96 11.96 16.26
N LYS A 209 -0.98 10.69 15.83
CA LYS A 209 -0.71 9.54 16.71
C LYS A 209 0.77 9.13 16.65
N ASN A 210 1.08 7.86 16.52
CA ASN A 210 2.42 7.31 16.65
C ASN A 210 3.05 6.95 15.31
N LEU A 211 4.37 7.15 15.20
CA LEU A 211 5.22 6.51 14.22
C LEU A 211 5.73 5.19 14.80
N ILE A 212 5.58 4.10 14.07
CA ILE A 212 5.99 2.77 14.51
C ILE A 212 7.16 2.28 13.67
N ALA A 213 8.14 1.68 14.33
CA ALA A 213 9.20 0.91 13.71
C ALA A 213 9.21 -0.50 14.30
N TYR A 214 9.48 -1.49 13.44
CA TYR A 214 9.61 -2.89 13.85
C TYR A 214 10.98 -3.41 13.41
N ARG A 215 11.72 -3.99 14.34
CA ARG A 215 13.02 -4.58 14.07
C ARG A 215 12.86 -6.09 13.85
N LEU A 216 13.20 -6.53 12.64
CA LEU A 216 12.95 -7.92 12.22
C LEU A 216 13.84 -8.93 12.96
N GLU A 217 15.05 -8.54 13.34
CA GLU A 217 16.06 -9.41 13.91
C GLU A 217 15.66 -9.97 15.28
N ASP A 218 14.98 -9.20 16.10
CA ASP A 218 14.53 -9.58 17.44
C ASP A 218 13.04 -9.37 17.67
N GLN A 219 12.31 -9.05 16.60
CA GLN A 219 10.85 -8.86 16.60
C GLN A 219 10.37 -7.77 17.56
N GLN A 220 11.19 -6.75 17.77
CA GLN A 220 10.87 -5.65 18.70
C GLN A 220 10.19 -4.48 17.97
N ALA A 221 9.02 -4.08 18.48
CA ALA A 221 8.33 -2.87 18.06
C ALA A 221 8.79 -1.65 18.87
N PHE A 222 8.95 -0.52 18.21
CA PHE A 222 9.25 0.80 18.79
C PHE A 222 8.17 1.78 18.34
N SER A 223 7.83 2.70 19.21
CA SER A 223 6.81 3.71 18.93
C SER A 223 7.25 5.09 19.43
N VAL A 224 7.04 6.10 18.60
CA VAL A 224 7.29 7.50 18.94
C VAL A 224 6.06 8.31 18.61
N SER A 225 5.56 9.08 19.60
CA SER A 225 4.42 9.97 19.38
C SER A 225 4.79 11.13 18.46
N ASN A 226 3.85 11.51 17.59
CA ASN A 226 4.02 12.70 16.75
C ASN A 226 4.05 13.95 17.65
N PRO A 227 5.15 14.73 17.66
CA PRO A 227 5.26 15.91 18.52
C PRO A 227 4.46 17.13 18.01
N VAL A 228 3.89 17.01 16.80
CA VAL A 228 3.19 18.12 16.13
C VAL A 228 1.69 17.91 16.26
N MET A 229 1.15 18.33 17.38
CA MET A 229 -0.25 18.74 17.54
C MET A 229 -0.36 19.98 18.34
#